data_4a04c4c3dd1d67b119f6819750363b5b
#
_entry.id   4a04c4c3dd1d67b119f6819750363b5b
#
_cell.length_a   1.000
_cell.length_b   1.000
_cell.length_c   1.000
_cell.angle_alpha   90.00
_cell.angle_beta   90.00
_cell.angle_gamma   90.00
#
_symmetry.space_group_name_H-M   'P 1'
#
loop_
_entity.id
_entity.type
_entity.pdbx_description
1 polymer ?
#
loop_
_entity_poly.entity_id
_entity_poly.type
_entity_poly.pdbx_seq_one_letter_code
_entity_poly.pdbx_strand_id
1 'polypeptide(L)'
;GGLLTMVCGSLGVLTATSPARAAAFSITVSSGILICVVGLGIPEVTASALYYLLGSTFAVAALFLLTELMDRVRDMEAAQRRQDEEEDVSLPFGFAESRIGPDENLDDNEEALIGKPTPGSIALLGLTFIVCTLLVAGLPPLSGFLGKFAVVSALLPIADTDFSTTPGMWTLMVWLFVSGLFALVAL
;
A
#
# COMPACT_ATOMS: atom_id res chain seq x y z
N GLY A 1 -14.21 4.95 -21.79
CA GLY A 1 -14.57 4.97 -20.36
C GLY A 1 -13.42 4.45 -19.49
N GLY A 2 -13.03 3.17 -19.64
CA GLY A 2 -12.06 2.52 -18.77
C GLY A 2 -10.68 3.18 -18.68
N LEU A 3 -10.13 3.68 -19.79
CA LEU A 3 -8.87 4.43 -19.76
C LEU A 3 -8.95 5.70 -18.89
N LEU A 4 -10.03 6.43 -18.99
CA LEU A 4 -10.24 7.63 -18.17
C LEU A 4 -10.32 7.27 -16.67
N THR A 5 -11.05 6.21 -16.33
CA THR A 5 -11.15 5.71 -14.96
C THR A 5 -9.77 5.31 -14.41
N MET A 6 -8.98 4.65 -15.24
CA MET A 6 -7.62 4.21 -14.91
C MET A 6 -6.67 5.41 -14.68
N VAL A 7 -6.75 6.45 -15.53
CA VAL A 7 -5.99 7.70 -15.38
C VAL A 7 -6.40 8.43 -14.09
N CYS A 8 -7.69 8.63 -13.87
CA CYS A 8 -8.19 9.28 -12.66
C CYS A 8 -7.79 8.51 -11.39
N GLY A 9 -7.91 7.18 -11.42
CA GLY A 9 -7.49 6.33 -10.31
C GLY A 9 -6.00 6.45 -9.99
N SER A 10 -5.14 6.42 -11.01
CA SER A 10 -3.69 6.51 -10.83
C SER A 10 -3.22 7.89 -10.36
N LEU A 11 -3.85 8.97 -10.80
CA LEU A 11 -3.62 10.31 -10.25
C LEU A 11 -4.09 10.38 -8.79
N GLY A 12 -5.24 9.76 -8.48
CA GLY A 12 -5.75 9.66 -7.12
C GLY A 12 -4.80 8.92 -6.18
N VAL A 13 -4.16 7.84 -6.64
CA VAL A 13 -3.14 7.12 -5.88
C VAL A 13 -1.96 8.05 -5.53
N LEU A 14 -1.44 8.82 -6.49
CA LEU A 14 -0.33 9.75 -6.27
C LEU A 14 -0.66 10.89 -5.30
N THR A 15 -1.91 11.33 -5.29
CA THR A 15 -2.36 12.43 -4.40
C THR A 15 -2.86 11.94 -3.05
N ALA A 16 -2.84 10.63 -2.82
CA ALA A 16 -3.31 10.03 -1.58
C ALA A 16 -2.41 10.42 -0.39
N THR A 17 -3.00 10.97 0.64
CA THR A 17 -2.31 11.38 1.87
C THR A 17 -2.28 10.29 2.94
N SER A 18 -2.97 9.17 2.72
CA SER A 18 -2.99 8.02 3.62
C SER A 18 -2.98 6.71 2.84
N PRO A 19 -2.40 5.63 3.40
CA PRO A 19 -2.35 4.32 2.74
C PRO A 19 -3.74 3.77 2.41
N ALA A 20 -4.74 4.02 3.26
CA ALA A 20 -6.13 3.62 3.03
C ALA A 20 -6.72 4.30 1.78
N ARG A 21 -6.43 5.60 1.56
CA ARG A 21 -6.85 6.31 0.34
C ARG A 21 -6.14 5.79 -0.90
N ALA A 22 -4.83 5.51 -0.80
CA ALA A 22 -4.07 4.91 -1.89
C ALA A 22 -4.64 3.54 -2.28
N ALA A 23 -5.00 2.70 -1.31
CA ALA A 23 -5.68 1.43 -1.53
C ALA A 23 -7.04 1.62 -2.24
N ALA A 24 -7.85 2.59 -1.82
CA ALA A 24 -9.14 2.90 -2.46
C ALA A 24 -8.99 3.32 -3.93
N PHE A 25 -8.03 4.19 -4.24
CA PHE A 25 -7.75 4.57 -5.62
C PHE A 25 -7.16 3.43 -6.44
N SER A 26 -6.45 2.48 -5.83
CA SER A 26 -5.96 1.27 -6.50
C SER A 26 -7.12 0.37 -6.98
N ILE A 27 -8.24 0.32 -6.26
CA ILE A 27 -9.47 -0.33 -6.74
C ILE A 27 -9.99 0.35 -8.02
N THR A 28 -9.99 1.68 -8.03
CA THR A 28 -10.44 2.46 -9.21
C THR A 28 -9.54 2.17 -10.42
N VAL A 29 -8.23 2.06 -10.24
CA VAL A 29 -7.29 1.66 -11.30
C VAL A 29 -7.62 0.26 -11.82
N SER A 30 -7.78 -0.72 -10.90
CA SER A 30 -8.10 -2.11 -11.27
C SER A 30 -9.43 -2.21 -12.01
N SER A 31 -10.45 -1.47 -11.56
CA SER A 31 -11.75 -1.39 -12.26
C SER A 31 -11.61 -0.80 -13.67
N GLY A 32 -10.78 0.24 -13.82
CA GLY A 32 -10.48 0.85 -15.11
C GLY A 32 -9.85 -0.13 -16.09
N ILE A 33 -8.88 -0.94 -15.62
CA ILE A 33 -8.24 -2.00 -16.41
C ILE A 33 -9.29 -3.02 -16.89
N LEU A 34 -10.13 -3.51 -15.98
CA LEU A 34 -11.16 -4.50 -16.28
C LEU A 34 -12.18 -3.98 -17.30
N ILE A 35 -12.64 -2.73 -17.13
CA ILE A 35 -13.57 -2.09 -18.07
C ILE A 35 -12.93 -1.96 -19.45
N CYS A 36 -11.64 -1.59 -19.53
CA CYS A 36 -10.92 -1.53 -20.81
C CYS A 36 -10.87 -2.90 -21.47
N VAL A 37 -10.47 -3.93 -20.73
CA VAL A 37 -10.26 -5.27 -21.26
C VAL A 37 -11.58 -5.91 -21.72
N VAL A 38 -12.62 -5.83 -20.87
CA VAL A 38 -13.96 -6.34 -21.23
C VAL A 38 -14.54 -5.57 -22.43
N GLY A 39 -14.25 -4.26 -22.51
CA GLY A 39 -14.69 -3.41 -23.61
C GLY A 39 -14.07 -3.75 -24.98
N LEU A 40 -12.95 -4.49 -25.01
CA LEU A 40 -12.35 -5.00 -26.25
C LEU A 40 -13.12 -6.20 -26.83
N GLY A 41 -13.87 -6.94 -26.01
CA GLY A 41 -14.70 -8.06 -26.45
C GLY A 41 -13.91 -9.27 -26.96
N ILE A 42 -12.64 -9.40 -26.60
CA ILE A 42 -11.74 -10.47 -27.06
C ILE A 42 -11.69 -11.56 -25.97
N PRO A 43 -12.08 -12.83 -26.27
CA PRO A 43 -12.17 -13.90 -25.28
C PRO A 43 -10.85 -14.19 -24.56
N GLU A 44 -9.73 -14.23 -25.27
CA GLU A 44 -8.40 -14.51 -24.74
C GLU A 44 -7.96 -13.44 -23.73
N VAL A 45 -8.22 -12.18 -24.04
CA VAL A 45 -7.91 -11.04 -23.17
C VAL A 45 -8.85 -11.02 -21.96
N THR A 46 -10.10 -11.42 -22.14
CA THR A 46 -11.08 -11.53 -21.03
C THR A 46 -10.66 -12.61 -20.03
N ALA A 47 -10.16 -13.75 -20.48
CA ALA A 47 -9.64 -14.79 -19.58
C ALA A 47 -8.46 -14.30 -18.73
N SER A 48 -7.54 -13.55 -19.35
CA SER A 48 -6.41 -12.91 -18.65
C SER A 48 -6.89 -11.86 -17.64
N ALA A 49 -7.95 -11.12 -17.96
CA ALA A 49 -8.55 -10.14 -17.07
C ALA A 49 -9.21 -10.78 -15.84
N LEU A 50 -9.83 -11.94 -15.98
CA LEU A 50 -10.39 -12.69 -14.85
C LEU A 50 -9.30 -13.15 -13.88
N TYR A 51 -8.17 -13.61 -14.38
CA TYR A 51 -7.01 -13.93 -13.55
C TYR A 51 -6.49 -12.69 -12.80
N TYR A 52 -6.35 -11.56 -13.52
CA TYR A 52 -5.97 -10.28 -12.93
C TYR A 52 -6.98 -9.82 -11.85
N LEU A 53 -8.27 -9.98 -12.09
CA LEU A 53 -9.33 -9.61 -11.15
C LEU A 53 -9.16 -10.31 -9.80
N LEU A 54 -8.96 -11.64 -9.82
CA LEU A 54 -8.76 -12.40 -8.59
C LEU A 54 -7.54 -11.91 -7.82
N GLY A 55 -6.38 -11.81 -8.49
CA GLY A 55 -5.14 -11.36 -7.89
C GLY A 55 -5.23 -9.94 -7.32
N SER A 56 -5.78 -8.99 -8.06
CA SER A 56 -5.92 -7.60 -7.63
C SER A 56 -6.91 -7.45 -6.48
N THR A 57 -8.01 -8.18 -6.48
CA THR A 57 -9.00 -8.13 -5.40
C THR A 57 -8.42 -8.60 -4.07
N PHE A 58 -7.72 -9.74 -4.06
CA PHE A 58 -7.08 -10.24 -2.85
C PHE A 58 -5.95 -9.32 -2.36
N ALA A 59 -5.14 -8.80 -3.28
CA ALA A 59 -4.03 -7.90 -2.92
C ALA A 59 -4.54 -6.61 -2.27
N VAL A 60 -5.58 -5.99 -2.84
CA VAL A 60 -6.15 -4.76 -2.29
C VAL A 60 -6.91 -5.03 -0.99
N ALA A 61 -7.65 -6.14 -0.89
CA ALA A 61 -8.31 -6.52 0.36
C ALA A 61 -7.31 -6.72 1.50
N ALA A 62 -6.19 -7.41 1.24
CA ALA A 62 -5.11 -7.58 2.21
C ALA A 62 -4.51 -6.23 2.63
N LEU A 63 -4.30 -5.31 1.67
CA LEU A 63 -3.77 -3.98 1.96
C LEU A 63 -4.72 -3.18 2.86
N PHE A 64 -6.04 -3.24 2.63
CA PHE A 64 -7.03 -2.59 3.49
C PHE A 64 -7.02 -3.14 4.92
N LEU A 65 -6.98 -4.47 5.07
CA LEU A 65 -6.93 -5.10 6.39
C LEU A 65 -5.65 -4.70 7.15
N LEU A 66 -4.53 -4.60 6.44
CA LEU A 66 -3.26 -4.17 7.03
C LEU A 66 -3.28 -2.71 7.45
N THR A 67 -3.83 -1.81 6.63
CA THR A 67 -3.94 -0.39 6.99
C THR A 67 -4.82 -0.20 8.22
N GLU A 68 -5.93 -0.90 8.30
CA GLU A 68 -6.82 -0.88 9.48
C GLU A 68 -6.09 -1.40 10.73
N LEU A 69 -5.32 -2.49 10.58
CA LEU A 69 -4.56 -3.05 11.70
C LEU A 69 -3.45 -2.10 12.17
N MET A 70 -2.76 -1.45 11.24
CA MET A 70 -1.74 -0.44 11.57
C MET A 70 -2.34 0.76 12.30
N ASP A 71 -3.50 1.24 11.88
CA ASP A 71 -4.18 2.35 12.53
C ASP A 71 -4.61 1.97 13.96
N ARG A 72 -5.13 0.76 14.17
CA ARG A 72 -5.44 0.24 15.52
C ARG A 72 -4.22 0.15 16.43
N VAL A 73 -3.09 -0.32 15.91
CA VAL A 73 -1.84 -0.40 16.68
C VAL A 73 -1.38 1.00 17.10
N ARG A 74 -1.42 1.97 16.18
CA ARG A 74 -1.08 3.36 16.46
C ARG A 74 -1.99 3.99 17.52
N ASP A 75 -3.30 3.72 17.45
CA ASP A 75 -4.26 4.23 18.42
C ASP A 75 -4.02 3.65 19.81
N MET A 76 -3.69 2.35 19.91
CA MET A 76 -3.33 1.71 21.19
C MET A 76 -2.04 2.28 21.78
N GLU A 77 -1.01 2.48 20.95
CA GLU A 77 0.25 3.10 21.41
C GLU A 77 0.03 4.55 21.86
N ALA A 78 -0.80 5.31 21.14
CA ALA A 78 -1.13 6.69 21.51
C ALA A 78 -1.92 6.75 22.83
N ALA A 79 -2.84 5.81 23.05
CA ALA A 79 -3.60 5.71 24.30
C ALA A 79 -2.68 5.35 25.48
N GLN A 80 -1.75 4.44 25.28
CA GLN A 80 -0.79 4.03 26.31
C GLN A 80 0.15 5.18 26.69
N ARG A 81 0.68 5.92 25.73
CA ARG A 81 1.51 7.13 26.01
C ARG A 81 0.77 8.17 26.84
N ARG A 82 -0.53 8.41 26.57
CA ARG A 82 -1.32 9.35 27.36
C ARG A 82 -1.52 8.89 28.80
N GLN A 83 -1.68 7.59 29.02
CA GLN A 83 -1.76 7.03 30.38
C GLN A 83 -0.43 7.18 31.13
N ASP A 84 0.69 6.91 30.45
CA ASP A 84 2.03 7.08 31.02
C ASP A 84 2.30 8.56 31.37
N GLU A 85 1.88 9.51 30.52
CA GLU A 85 1.98 10.95 30.77
C GLU A 85 1.07 11.41 31.93
N GLU A 86 -0.15 10.88 32.04
CA GLU A 86 -1.07 11.20 33.15
C GLU A 86 -0.59 10.64 34.47
N GLU A 87 0.07 9.48 34.48
CA GLU A 87 0.65 8.86 35.67
C GLU A 87 1.87 9.66 36.15
N ASP A 88 2.69 10.16 35.24
CA ASP A 88 3.87 10.99 35.55
C ASP A 88 3.47 12.38 36.10
N VAL A 89 2.38 12.97 35.60
CA VAL A 89 1.83 14.25 36.09
C VAL A 89 1.10 14.08 37.44
N SER A 90 0.62 12.90 37.79
CA SER A 90 -0.11 12.64 39.03
C SER A 90 0.81 12.48 40.26
N LEU A 91 2.13 12.42 40.06
CA LEU A 91 3.07 12.43 41.17
C LEU A 91 3.13 13.84 41.78
N PRO A 92 2.77 14.01 43.06
CA PRO A 92 2.85 15.32 43.73
C PRO A 92 4.25 15.88 43.63
N PHE A 93 4.39 17.11 43.23
CA PHE A 93 5.65 17.85 43.01
C PHE A 93 6.68 17.76 44.12
N GLY A 94 6.31 17.24 45.30
CA GLY A 94 7.17 17.08 46.46
C GLY A 94 7.96 15.76 46.55
N PHE A 95 7.68 14.78 45.67
CA PHE A 95 8.36 13.46 45.71
C PHE A 95 9.47 13.32 44.67
N ALA A 96 9.55 14.17 43.66
CA ALA A 96 10.65 14.16 42.71
C ALA A 96 11.99 14.58 43.30
N GLU A 97 11.95 15.45 44.34
CA GLU A 97 13.15 16.00 44.96
C GLU A 97 13.82 15.03 45.98
N SER A 98 13.11 13.98 46.41
CA SER A 98 13.67 13.02 47.37
C SER A 98 14.30 11.77 46.75
N ARG A 99 14.32 11.66 45.42
CA ARG A 99 14.99 10.56 44.71
C ARG A 99 16.40 10.85 44.22
N ILE A 100 16.81 12.11 44.29
CA ILE A 100 18.19 12.50 43.93
C ILE A 100 19.01 12.39 45.24
N GLY A 101 19.76 11.30 45.39
CA GLY A 101 20.78 11.18 46.44
C GLY A 101 21.87 12.22 46.24
N PRO A 102 22.51 12.72 47.33
CA PRO A 102 23.54 13.77 47.25
C PRO A 102 24.78 13.40 46.42
N ASP A 103 24.87 12.15 45.97
CA ASP A 103 25.96 11.60 45.12
C ASP A 103 25.47 11.01 43.77
N GLU A 104 24.20 11.20 43.41
CA GLU A 104 23.66 10.66 42.16
C GLU A 104 24.00 11.59 41.02
N ASN A 105 24.90 11.16 40.14
CA ASN A 105 25.28 11.88 38.95
C ASN A 105 24.14 11.81 37.94
N LEU A 106 23.57 12.94 37.56
CA LEU A 106 22.46 13.01 36.57
C LEU A 106 22.82 12.38 35.23
N ASP A 107 24.11 12.28 34.91
CA ASP A 107 24.63 11.62 33.71
C ASP A 107 24.52 10.07 33.76
N ASP A 108 24.44 9.46 34.95
CA ASP A 108 24.31 7.99 35.07
C ASP A 108 22.89 7.47 34.75
N ASN A 109 21.90 8.37 34.71
CA ASN A 109 20.52 8.06 34.36
C ASN A 109 20.17 8.42 32.88
N GLU A 110 21.14 8.86 32.09
CA GLU A 110 20.93 8.92 30.64
C GLU A 110 20.76 7.48 30.14
N GLU A 111 19.49 7.08 29.97
CA GLU A 111 19.17 5.87 29.19
C GLU A 111 19.88 6.03 27.84
N ALA A 112 20.88 5.18 27.60
CA ALA A 112 21.53 5.11 26.31
C ALA A 112 20.44 5.14 25.25
N LEU A 113 20.57 6.02 24.24
CA LEU A 113 19.69 6.13 23.05
C LEU A 113 19.71 4.83 22.21
N ILE A 114 19.61 3.69 22.89
CA ILE A 114 19.36 2.38 22.29
C ILE A 114 17.87 2.38 22.04
N GLY A 115 17.47 2.61 20.78
CA GLY A 115 16.08 2.56 20.38
C GLY A 115 15.43 1.29 20.94
N LYS A 116 14.28 1.44 21.62
CA LYS A 116 13.52 0.29 22.13
C LYS A 116 13.37 -0.71 21.00
N PRO A 117 13.77 -1.98 21.18
CA PRO A 117 13.64 -2.97 20.12
C PRO A 117 12.18 -3.05 19.72
N THR A 118 11.90 -2.80 18.44
CA THR A 118 10.53 -2.88 17.91
C THR A 118 10.00 -4.29 18.17
N PRO A 119 8.84 -4.46 18.81
CA PRO A 119 8.27 -5.78 19.04
C PRO A 119 8.15 -6.51 17.70
N GLY A 120 8.52 -7.80 17.67
CA GLY A 120 8.56 -8.59 16.43
C GLY A 120 7.25 -8.59 15.65
N SER A 121 6.11 -8.39 16.33
CA SER A 121 4.79 -8.21 15.72
C SER A 121 4.70 -6.98 14.81
N ILE A 122 5.28 -5.84 15.22
CA ILE A 122 5.27 -4.60 14.43
C ILE A 122 6.21 -4.75 13.22
N ALA A 123 7.36 -5.41 13.38
CA ALA A 123 8.26 -5.70 12.28
C ALA A 123 7.61 -6.62 11.23
N LEU A 124 6.88 -7.66 11.66
CA LEU A 124 6.13 -8.54 10.79
C LEU A 124 5.01 -7.80 10.05
N LEU A 125 4.29 -6.92 10.74
CA LEU A 125 3.23 -6.09 10.15
C LEU A 125 3.79 -5.19 9.05
N GLY A 126 4.92 -4.51 9.29
CA GLY A 126 5.61 -3.67 8.32
C GLY A 126 6.09 -4.47 7.10
N LEU A 127 6.68 -5.65 7.32
CA LEU A 127 7.11 -6.53 6.23
C LEU A 127 5.92 -6.97 5.37
N THR A 128 4.81 -7.37 6.00
CA THR A 128 3.60 -7.78 5.28
C THR A 128 3.00 -6.62 4.49
N PHE A 129 3.04 -5.40 5.04
CA PHE A 129 2.62 -4.19 4.33
C PHE A 129 3.45 -3.95 3.06
N ILE A 130 4.78 -4.06 3.16
CA ILE A 130 5.68 -3.94 2.01
C ILE A 130 5.33 -5.00 0.95
N VAL A 131 5.13 -6.26 1.33
CA VAL A 131 4.77 -7.33 0.39
C VAL A 131 3.43 -7.03 -0.30
N CYS A 132 2.41 -6.58 0.42
CA CYS A 132 1.12 -6.21 -0.16
C CYS A 132 1.23 -5.00 -1.11
N THR A 133 2.05 -4.01 -0.77
CA THR A 133 2.34 -2.86 -1.63
C THR A 133 2.99 -3.31 -2.94
N LEU A 134 3.99 -4.18 -2.87
CA LEU A 134 4.65 -4.75 -4.05
C LEU A 134 3.70 -5.59 -4.92
N LEU A 135 2.76 -6.31 -4.29
CA LEU A 135 1.70 -7.05 -4.98
C LEU A 135 0.77 -6.10 -5.78
N VAL A 136 0.31 -5.01 -5.17
CA VAL A 136 -0.55 -4.01 -5.82
C VAL A 136 0.20 -3.27 -6.91
N ALA A 137 1.44 -2.88 -6.67
CA ALA A 137 2.31 -2.27 -7.68
C ALA A 137 2.54 -3.19 -8.88
N GLY A 138 2.55 -4.51 -8.66
CA GLY A 138 2.77 -5.50 -9.69
C GLY A 138 4.23 -5.62 -10.08
N LEU A 139 5.09 -5.81 -9.08
CA LEU A 139 6.52 -6.07 -9.31
C LEU A 139 6.78 -7.57 -9.47
N PRO A 140 7.73 -7.97 -10.38
CA PRO A 140 8.14 -9.37 -10.48
C PRO A 140 8.82 -9.82 -9.16
N PRO A 141 8.61 -11.04 -8.68
CA PRO A 141 7.88 -12.20 -9.26
C PRO A 141 6.44 -12.36 -8.73
N LEU A 142 5.79 -11.32 -8.27
CA LEU A 142 4.51 -11.39 -7.55
C LEU A 142 3.30 -11.57 -8.49
N SER A 143 2.19 -12.09 -7.96
CA SER A 143 0.97 -12.38 -8.72
C SER A 143 0.36 -11.15 -9.39
N GLY A 144 0.54 -9.95 -8.82
CA GLY A 144 0.13 -8.68 -9.43
C GLY A 144 0.82 -8.41 -10.77
N PHE A 145 2.12 -8.73 -10.87
CA PHE A 145 2.85 -8.65 -12.14
C PHE A 145 2.36 -9.70 -13.14
N LEU A 146 2.18 -10.95 -12.71
CA LEU A 146 1.71 -12.03 -13.58
C LEU A 146 0.35 -11.69 -14.20
N GLY A 147 -0.56 -11.11 -13.42
CA GLY A 147 -1.86 -10.68 -13.93
C GLY A 147 -1.77 -9.58 -14.98
N LYS A 148 -0.96 -8.54 -14.73
CA LYS A 148 -0.71 -7.48 -15.71
C LYS A 148 0.01 -8.00 -16.96
N PHE A 149 1.00 -8.85 -16.78
CA PHE A 149 1.73 -9.48 -17.87
C PHE A 149 0.83 -10.38 -18.72
N ALA A 150 -0.07 -11.15 -18.11
CA ALA A 150 -1.03 -11.98 -18.83
C ALA A 150 -1.94 -11.15 -19.75
N VAL A 151 -2.42 -9.99 -19.26
CA VAL A 151 -3.21 -9.06 -20.07
C VAL A 151 -2.39 -8.51 -21.23
N VAL A 152 -1.14 -8.09 -21.00
CA VAL A 152 -0.28 -7.56 -22.07
C VAL A 152 0.08 -8.63 -23.09
N SER A 153 0.43 -9.84 -22.64
CA SER A 153 0.78 -10.95 -23.55
C SER A 153 -0.41 -11.38 -24.42
N ALA A 154 -1.63 -11.26 -23.94
CA ALA A 154 -2.83 -11.52 -24.73
C ALA A 154 -3.16 -10.38 -25.72
N LEU A 155 -2.77 -9.13 -25.41
CA LEU A 155 -3.00 -7.98 -26.30
C LEU A 155 -1.94 -7.83 -27.40
N LEU A 156 -0.70 -8.26 -27.13
CA LEU A 156 0.44 -8.04 -28.02
C LEU A 156 0.24 -8.60 -29.44
N PRO A 157 -0.19 -9.88 -29.65
CA PRO A 157 -0.38 -10.44 -30.97
C PRO A 157 -1.52 -9.74 -31.76
N ILE A 158 -2.47 -9.13 -31.07
CA ILE A 158 -3.59 -8.46 -31.67
C ILE A 158 -3.21 -7.04 -32.10
N ALA A 159 -2.38 -6.36 -31.29
CA ALA A 159 -1.86 -5.05 -31.62
C ALA A 159 -0.95 -5.04 -32.86
N ASP A 160 -0.31 -6.16 -33.18
CA ASP A 160 0.53 -6.30 -34.38
C ASP A 160 -0.25 -6.54 -35.67
N THR A 161 -1.49 -7.06 -35.59
CA THR A 161 -2.29 -7.44 -36.75
C THR A 161 -3.23 -6.34 -37.24
N ASP A 162 -3.72 -5.46 -36.36
CA ASP A 162 -4.73 -4.44 -36.69
C ASP A 162 -4.26 -3.01 -36.38
N PHE A 163 -3.74 -2.33 -37.39
CA PHE A 163 -3.22 -0.95 -37.24
C PHE A 163 -4.31 0.09 -36.90
N SER A 164 -5.58 -0.19 -37.09
CA SER A 164 -6.68 0.76 -36.83
C SER A 164 -7.09 0.86 -35.37
N THR A 165 -6.87 -0.19 -34.55
CA THR A 165 -7.19 -0.27 -33.13
C THR A 165 -5.96 -0.06 -32.21
N THR A 166 -4.79 -0.01 -32.81
CA THR A 166 -3.48 0.03 -32.14
C THR A 166 -3.25 1.16 -31.14
N PRO A 167 -3.63 2.44 -31.36
CA PRO A 167 -3.26 3.50 -30.43
C PRO A 167 -3.92 3.31 -29.04
N GLY A 168 -5.14 2.79 -28.97
CA GLY A 168 -5.84 2.50 -27.71
C GLY A 168 -5.22 1.33 -26.93
N MET A 169 -4.79 0.29 -27.63
CA MET A 169 -4.14 -0.89 -27.01
C MET A 169 -2.77 -0.53 -26.44
N TRP A 170 -1.95 0.20 -27.20
CA TRP A 170 -0.65 0.66 -26.74
C TRP A 170 -0.76 1.59 -25.53
N THR A 171 -1.71 2.53 -25.54
CA THR A 171 -1.95 3.40 -24.39
C THR A 171 -2.39 2.61 -23.16
N LEU A 172 -3.20 1.57 -23.31
CA LEU A 172 -3.61 0.68 -22.23
C LEU A 172 -2.41 -0.08 -21.65
N MET A 173 -1.57 -0.68 -22.50
CA MET A 173 -0.37 -1.41 -22.08
C MET A 173 0.60 -0.51 -21.30
N VAL A 174 0.94 0.66 -21.82
CA VAL A 174 1.83 1.62 -21.15
C VAL A 174 1.23 2.06 -19.82
N TRP A 175 -0.05 2.42 -19.80
CA TRP A 175 -0.69 2.92 -18.58
C TRP A 175 -0.85 1.85 -17.51
N LEU A 176 -0.94 0.59 -17.89
CA LEU A 176 -1.00 -0.55 -16.97
C LEU A 176 0.29 -0.68 -16.14
N PHE A 177 1.45 -0.44 -16.73
CA PHE A 177 2.73 -0.43 -16.00
C PHE A 177 2.95 0.89 -15.24
N VAL A 178 2.62 2.03 -15.84
CA VAL A 178 2.72 3.35 -15.20
C VAL A 178 1.86 3.42 -13.93
N SER A 179 0.66 2.86 -13.95
CA SER A 179 -0.20 2.79 -12.76
C SER A 179 0.42 1.98 -11.62
N GLY A 180 1.17 0.93 -11.94
CA GLY A 180 1.92 0.14 -10.96
C GLY A 180 3.07 0.93 -10.34
N LEU A 181 3.80 1.69 -11.16
CA LEU A 181 4.87 2.57 -10.68
C LEU A 181 4.31 3.66 -9.74
N PHE A 182 3.17 4.24 -10.09
CA PHE A 182 2.51 5.23 -9.23
C PHE A 182 2.06 4.63 -7.89
N ALA A 183 1.54 3.41 -7.89
CA ALA A 183 1.20 2.69 -6.66
C ALA A 183 2.45 2.45 -5.78
N LEU A 184 3.59 2.13 -6.38
CA LEU A 184 4.86 1.94 -5.66
C LEU A 184 5.37 3.23 -5.01
N VAL A 185 5.19 4.37 -5.67
CA VAL A 185 5.67 5.67 -5.16
C VAL A 185 4.74 6.20 -4.05
N ALA A 186 3.45 5.87 -4.10
CA ALA A 186 2.45 6.41 -3.19
C ALA A 186 2.26 5.61 -1.90
N LEU A 187 2.60 4.31 -1.89
CA LEU A 187 2.47 3.39 -0.76
C LEU A 187 3.80 3.13 -0.07
#